data_b6e8f8cf645b1cd54a9f5bfa0e5a4fe3
#
_entry.id   b6e8f8cf645b1cd54a9f5bfa0e5a4fe3
#
_cell.length_a   1.000
_cell.length_b   1.000
_cell.length_c   1.000
_cell.angle_alpha   90.00
_cell.angle_beta   90.00
_cell.angle_gamma   90.00
#
_symmetry.space_group_name_H-M   'P 1'
#
loop_
_entity.id
_entity.type
_entity.pdbx_description
1 polymer ?
#
loop_
_entity_poly.entity_id
_entity_poly.type
_entity_poly.pdbx_seq_one_letter_code
_entity_poly.pdbx_strand_id
1 'polypeptide(L)'
;AFNVVKGFLNLVIAKEAWVGLLNDINAEARFGERKATDNSPLVMIEYSSPNTNKPLHLGHVRNNLLGWSLAKIMEANGNKVVKTNIVNDRGIHICKSMLAWLKWGNGVTPEQAGKKGDHLIGDFYVAFDRHYKAECDELKAHYMQEGLSEDAAMEKAKAEAPLIKEAREMLVKWEQGDKAVRALWEKM
;
A
#
# COMPACT_ATOMS: atom_id res chain seq x y z
N ALA A 1 -38.56 -37.26 -12.39
CA ALA A 1 -38.22 -38.65 -12.73
C ALA A 1 -36.81 -38.97 -12.27
N PHE A 2 -36.52 -40.27 -12.07
CA PHE A 2 -35.18 -40.76 -11.77
C PHE A 2 -34.93 -42.09 -12.44
N ASN A 3 -33.68 -42.43 -12.67
CA ASN A 3 -33.21 -43.77 -13.01
C ASN A 3 -31.86 -44.08 -12.39
N VAL A 4 -31.54 -45.36 -12.30
CA VAL A 4 -30.24 -45.83 -11.78
C VAL A 4 -29.51 -46.57 -12.90
N VAL A 5 -28.30 -46.10 -13.26
CA VAL A 5 -27.48 -46.71 -14.29
C VAL A 5 -26.07 -46.95 -13.76
N LYS A 6 -25.63 -48.19 -13.71
CA LYS A 6 -24.26 -48.56 -13.21
C LYS A 6 -23.92 -47.97 -11.84
N GLY A 7 -24.89 -47.94 -10.92
CA GLY A 7 -24.70 -47.39 -9.56
C GLY A 7 -24.85 -45.87 -9.45
N PHE A 8 -25.07 -45.14 -10.52
CA PHE A 8 -25.33 -43.69 -10.50
C PHE A 8 -26.83 -43.41 -10.44
N LEU A 9 -27.25 -42.59 -9.48
CA LEU A 9 -28.61 -42.07 -9.40
C LEU A 9 -28.72 -40.81 -10.28
N ASN A 10 -29.43 -40.92 -11.40
CA ASN A 10 -29.72 -39.79 -12.27
C ASN A 10 -31.10 -39.21 -11.92
N LEU A 11 -31.13 -37.89 -11.69
CA LEU A 11 -32.38 -37.16 -11.39
C LEU A 11 -32.73 -36.25 -12.53
N VAL A 12 -34.01 -36.27 -12.94
CA VAL A 12 -34.58 -35.33 -13.88
C VAL A 12 -35.53 -34.41 -13.12
N ILE A 13 -35.16 -33.17 -12.94
CA ILE A 13 -35.94 -32.16 -12.23
C ILE A 13 -37.09 -31.71 -13.16
N ALA A 14 -38.27 -31.54 -12.60
CA ALA A 14 -39.44 -31.07 -13.33
C ALA A 14 -39.22 -29.63 -13.84
N LYS A 15 -39.75 -29.31 -14.98
CA LYS A 15 -39.63 -28.02 -15.64
C LYS A 15 -40.17 -26.88 -14.77
N GLU A 16 -41.28 -27.15 -14.09
CA GLU A 16 -41.94 -26.22 -13.17
C GLU A 16 -41.04 -25.83 -11.96
N ALA A 17 -40.24 -26.77 -11.47
CA ALA A 17 -39.30 -26.50 -10.39
C ALA A 17 -38.17 -25.55 -10.83
N TRP A 18 -37.68 -25.70 -12.08
CA TRP A 18 -36.70 -24.76 -12.66
C TRP A 18 -37.29 -23.38 -12.87
N VAL A 19 -38.52 -23.28 -13.36
CA VAL A 19 -39.22 -22.00 -13.53
C VAL A 19 -39.46 -21.33 -12.16
N GLY A 20 -39.88 -22.11 -11.16
CA GLY A 20 -40.05 -21.64 -9.79
C GLY A 20 -38.75 -21.04 -9.25
N LEU A 21 -37.63 -21.80 -9.31
CA LEU A 21 -36.32 -21.32 -8.88
C LEU A 21 -35.86 -20.04 -9.61
N LEU A 22 -36.11 -19.98 -10.93
CA LEU A 22 -35.79 -18.77 -11.70
C LEU A 22 -36.59 -17.55 -11.22
N ASN A 23 -37.86 -17.74 -10.90
CA ASN A 23 -38.71 -16.67 -10.38
C ASN A 23 -38.23 -16.22 -8.98
N ASP A 24 -37.84 -17.17 -8.10
CA ASP A 24 -37.27 -16.86 -6.77
C ASP A 24 -35.98 -16.07 -6.90
N ILE A 25 -35.08 -16.50 -7.79
CA ILE A 25 -33.83 -15.76 -8.07
C ILE A 25 -34.14 -14.34 -8.57
N ASN A 26 -35.07 -14.19 -9.47
CA ASN A 26 -35.42 -12.89 -10.06
C ASN A 26 -36.14 -11.95 -9.06
N ALA A 27 -36.84 -12.51 -8.10
CA ALA A 27 -37.56 -11.77 -7.06
C ALA A 27 -36.64 -11.24 -5.95
N GLU A 28 -35.45 -11.83 -5.74
CA GLU A 28 -34.55 -11.47 -4.68
C GLU A 28 -33.23 -10.92 -5.22
N ALA A 29 -33.01 -9.59 -5.08
CA ALA A 29 -31.84 -8.89 -5.65
C ALA A 29 -30.49 -9.40 -5.10
N ARG A 30 -30.49 -10.06 -3.94
CA ARG A 30 -29.29 -10.62 -3.29
C ARG A 30 -29.44 -12.13 -3.05
N PHE A 31 -30.03 -12.81 -4.04
CA PHE A 31 -30.22 -14.26 -3.98
C PHE A 31 -28.87 -14.99 -3.79
N GLY A 32 -28.84 -15.93 -2.85
CA GLY A 32 -27.64 -16.70 -2.51
C GLY A 32 -26.70 -16.03 -1.50
N GLU A 33 -26.95 -14.78 -1.13
CA GLU A 33 -26.19 -14.14 -0.06
C GLU A 33 -26.79 -14.48 1.31
N ARG A 34 -25.91 -14.58 2.32
CA ARG A 34 -26.29 -14.71 3.72
C ARG A 34 -26.37 -13.35 4.37
N LYS A 35 -27.46 -13.07 5.09
CA LYS A 35 -27.56 -11.83 5.89
C LYS A 35 -26.79 -11.99 7.18
N ALA A 36 -26.01 -10.96 7.56
CA ALA A 36 -25.37 -10.90 8.85
C ALA A 36 -26.41 -10.78 9.96
N THR A 37 -26.16 -11.44 11.08
CA THR A 37 -26.97 -11.44 12.32
C THR A 37 -26.14 -10.88 13.45
N ASP A 38 -26.75 -10.73 14.65
CA ASP A 38 -26.01 -10.24 15.83
C ASP A 38 -24.88 -11.20 16.23
N ASN A 39 -25.03 -12.49 15.98
CA ASN A 39 -24.04 -13.52 16.27
C ASN A 39 -23.04 -13.77 15.12
N SER A 40 -23.13 -13.03 14.01
CA SER A 40 -22.19 -13.18 12.90
C SER A 40 -20.78 -12.75 13.29
N PRO A 41 -19.75 -13.48 12.83
CA PRO A 41 -18.36 -13.07 13.06
C PRO A 41 -18.09 -11.66 12.58
N LEU A 42 -17.29 -10.92 13.35
CA LEU A 42 -16.73 -9.64 12.95
C LEU A 42 -15.38 -9.87 12.25
N VAL A 43 -15.26 -9.45 11.01
CA VAL A 43 -14.04 -9.56 10.20
C VAL A 43 -13.53 -8.15 9.89
N MET A 44 -12.31 -7.88 10.29
CA MET A 44 -11.61 -6.65 9.93
C MET A 44 -10.71 -6.90 8.72
N ILE A 45 -10.81 -6.06 7.70
CA ILE A 45 -10.01 -6.16 6.48
C ILE A 45 -9.28 -4.84 6.28
N GLU A 46 -7.96 -4.88 6.42
CA GLU A 46 -7.09 -3.74 6.15
C GLU A 46 -6.63 -3.77 4.70
N TYR A 47 -6.82 -2.66 4.00
CA TYR A 47 -6.30 -2.44 2.65
C TYR A 47 -6.26 -0.94 2.34
N SER A 48 -5.66 -0.57 1.20
CA SER A 48 -5.53 0.85 0.82
C SER A 48 -4.67 1.66 1.82
N SER A 49 -3.52 1.10 2.20
CA SER A 49 -2.57 1.70 3.15
C SER A 49 -1.25 2.09 2.45
N PRO A 50 -1.26 2.94 1.40
CA PRO A 50 -0.04 3.37 0.74
C PRO A 50 0.74 4.36 1.60
N ASN A 51 2.05 4.50 1.32
CA ASN A 51 2.82 5.62 1.85
C ASN A 51 2.26 6.93 1.29
N THR A 52 2.13 7.95 2.13
CA THR A 52 1.53 9.25 1.76
C THR A 52 2.42 10.13 0.88
N ASN A 53 3.72 9.86 0.84
CA ASN A 53 4.73 10.63 0.12
C ASN A 53 5.01 10.16 -1.32
N LYS A 54 4.08 9.42 -1.92
CA LYS A 54 4.22 8.87 -3.28
C LYS A 54 2.91 8.91 -4.04
N PRO A 55 2.95 9.16 -5.36
CA PRO A 55 1.79 8.93 -6.23
C PRO A 55 1.37 7.46 -6.21
N LEU A 56 0.09 7.22 -6.35
CA LEU A 56 -0.44 5.87 -6.50
C LEU A 56 -0.04 5.27 -7.85
N HIS A 57 0.16 3.97 -7.88
CA HIS A 57 0.44 3.21 -9.10
C HIS A 57 -0.43 1.95 -9.18
N LEU A 58 -0.39 1.23 -10.30
CA LEU A 58 -1.23 0.05 -10.55
C LEU A 58 -1.16 -1.01 -9.45
N GLY A 59 -0.02 -1.15 -8.76
CA GLY A 59 0.11 -2.05 -7.60
C GLY A 59 -0.81 -1.65 -6.45
N HIS A 60 -0.99 -0.37 -6.19
CA HIS A 60 -1.92 0.12 -5.17
C HIS A 60 -3.38 -0.12 -5.59
N VAL A 61 -3.71 0.12 -6.87
CA VAL A 61 -5.06 -0.14 -7.41
C VAL A 61 -5.41 -1.63 -7.28
N ARG A 62 -4.46 -2.52 -7.64
CA ARG A 62 -4.64 -3.97 -7.46
C ARG A 62 -4.91 -4.33 -6.00
N ASN A 63 -4.14 -3.80 -5.07
CA ASN A 63 -4.33 -4.05 -3.64
C ASN A 63 -5.71 -3.58 -3.15
N ASN A 64 -6.14 -2.39 -3.59
CA ASN A 64 -7.46 -1.85 -3.26
C ASN A 64 -8.58 -2.75 -3.77
N LEU A 65 -8.49 -3.22 -5.02
CA LEU A 65 -9.48 -4.13 -5.62
C LEU A 65 -9.53 -5.47 -4.91
N LEU A 66 -8.38 -6.04 -4.54
CA LEU A 66 -8.31 -7.30 -3.78
C LEU A 66 -8.97 -7.17 -2.42
N GLY A 67 -8.62 -6.13 -1.65
CA GLY A 67 -9.20 -5.89 -0.32
C GLY A 67 -10.71 -5.63 -0.39
N TRP A 68 -11.14 -4.82 -1.35
CA TRP A 68 -12.56 -4.54 -1.57
C TRP A 68 -13.34 -5.80 -1.97
N SER A 69 -12.80 -6.62 -2.89
CA SER A 69 -13.45 -7.86 -3.33
C SER A 69 -13.57 -8.86 -2.19
N LEU A 70 -12.50 -9.01 -1.38
CA LEU A 70 -12.54 -9.87 -0.19
C LEU A 70 -13.60 -9.39 0.80
N ALA A 71 -13.69 -8.09 1.05
CA ALA A 71 -14.72 -7.52 1.90
C ALA A 71 -16.13 -7.86 1.40
N LYS A 72 -16.38 -7.73 0.10
CA LYS A 72 -17.66 -8.07 -0.52
C LYS A 72 -18.00 -9.56 -0.41
N ILE A 73 -17.03 -10.44 -0.62
CA ILE A 73 -17.20 -11.89 -0.44
C ILE A 73 -17.57 -12.24 1.01
N MET A 74 -16.87 -11.63 1.97
CA MET A 74 -17.15 -11.85 3.39
C MET A 74 -18.52 -11.31 3.80
N GLU A 75 -18.91 -10.12 3.32
CA GLU A 75 -20.25 -9.55 3.52
C GLU A 75 -21.32 -10.49 2.95
N ALA A 76 -21.15 -10.99 1.71
CA ALA A 76 -22.08 -11.90 1.07
C ALA A 76 -22.20 -13.26 1.78
N ASN A 77 -21.18 -13.67 2.52
CA ASN A 77 -21.21 -14.85 3.38
C ASN A 77 -21.81 -14.62 4.77
N GLY A 78 -22.37 -13.44 5.01
CA GLY A 78 -23.06 -13.10 6.27
C GLY A 78 -22.16 -12.73 7.41
N ASN A 79 -20.92 -12.30 7.14
CA ASN A 79 -20.06 -11.73 8.16
C ASN A 79 -20.32 -10.22 8.33
N LYS A 80 -20.09 -9.70 9.54
CA LYS A 80 -19.96 -8.27 9.78
C LYS A 80 -18.55 -7.85 9.35
N VAL A 81 -18.43 -6.89 8.42
CA VAL A 81 -17.13 -6.49 7.88
C VAL A 81 -16.82 -5.05 8.22
N VAL A 82 -15.64 -4.84 8.80
CA VAL A 82 -15.04 -3.52 9.04
C VAL A 82 -13.87 -3.35 8.08
N LYS A 83 -13.94 -2.31 7.24
CA LYS A 83 -12.88 -1.94 6.31
C LYS A 83 -12.03 -0.87 6.98
N THR A 84 -10.72 -1.10 7.04
CA THR A 84 -9.76 -0.18 7.67
C THR A 84 -8.61 0.11 6.74
N ASN A 85 -7.93 1.23 6.99
CA ASN A 85 -6.65 1.52 6.38
C ASN A 85 -5.72 2.18 7.41
N ILE A 86 -4.42 2.05 7.19
CA ILE A 86 -3.39 2.73 7.97
C ILE A 86 -2.88 3.91 7.15
N VAL A 87 -2.90 5.10 7.73
CA VAL A 87 -2.27 6.27 7.14
C VAL A 87 -0.79 6.23 7.51
N ASN A 88 0.08 5.97 6.51
CA ASN A 88 1.52 5.86 6.71
C ASN A 88 2.22 7.17 6.33
N ASP A 89 2.23 8.09 7.27
CA ASP A 89 2.81 9.44 7.16
C ASP A 89 4.08 9.64 8.02
N ARG A 90 4.58 8.56 8.66
CA ARG A 90 5.79 8.54 9.48
C ARG A 90 6.78 7.50 8.98
N GLY A 91 8.06 7.86 8.96
CA GLY A 91 9.13 6.92 8.69
C GLY A 91 10.24 7.49 7.81
N ILE A 92 11.27 6.67 7.59
CA ILE A 92 12.47 7.07 6.85
C ILE A 92 12.17 7.53 5.41
N HIS A 93 11.15 6.96 4.77
CA HIS A 93 10.77 7.34 3.40
C HIS A 93 10.23 8.77 3.34
N ILE A 94 9.48 9.19 4.35
CA ILE A 94 9.00 10.57 4.48
C ILE A 94 10.19 11.51 4.71
N CYS A 95 11.09 11.16 5.64
CA CYS A 95 12.28 11.95 5.92
C CYS A 95 13.22 12.10 4.70
N LYS A 96 13.29 11.09 3.83
CA LYS A 96 14.04 11.20 2.56
C LYS A 96 13.49 12.30 1.66
N SER A 97 12.17 12.37 1.46
CA SER A 97 11.53 13.42 0.68
C SER A 97 11.69 14.79 1.35
N MET A 98 11.51 14.87 2.67
CA MET A 98 11.69 16.11 3.44
C MET A 98 13.13 16.64 3.31
N LEU A 99 14.12 15.78 3.48
CA LEU A 99 15.52 16.16 3.36
C LEU A 99 15.89 16.61 1.95
N ALA A 100 15.38 15.90 0.93
CA ALA A 100 15.60 16.29 -0.45
C ALA A 100 14.97 17.66 -0.78
N TRP A 101 13.76 17.93 -0.28
CA TRP A 101 13.12 19.23 -0.45
C TRP A 101 13.91 20.34 0.23
N LEU A 102 14.45 20.11 1.43
CA LEU A 102 15.32 21.08 2.11
C LEU A 102 16.61 21.37 1.33
N LYS A 103 17.26 20.32 0.80
CA LYS A 103 18.57 20.47 0.14
C LYS A 103 18.45 21.06 -1.26
N TRP A 104 17.41 20.69 -2.01
CA TRP A 104 17.31 21.00 -3.45
C TRP A 104 16.01 21.66 -3.87
N GLY A 105 15.03 21.77 -2.98
CA GLY A 105 13.71 22.31 -3.32
C GLY A 105 13.62 23.84 -3.28
N ASN A 106 14.58 24.52 -2.66
CA ASN A 106 14.59 25.99 -2.54
C ASN A 106 13.23 26.59 -2.10
N GLY A 107 12.47 25.85 -1.28
CA GLY A 107 11.17 26.29 -0.76
C GLY A 107 10.01 26.16 -1.76
N VAL A 108 10.18 25.51 -2.90
CA VAL A 108 9.14 25.37 -3.94
C VAL A 108 7.86 24.76 -3.37
N THR A 109 6.73 25.34 -3.76
CA THR A 109 5.39 24.83 -3.43
C THR A 109 4.76 24.10 -4.63
N PRO A 110 3.70 23.30 -4.40
CA PRO A 110 2.96 22.65 -5.49
C PRO A 110 2.45 23.64 -6.53
N GLU A 111 1.96 24.80 -6.10
CA GLU A 111 1.45 25.86 -6.98
C GLU A 111 2.57 26.44 -7.87
N GLN A 112 3.73 26.71 -7.28
CA GLN A 112 4.90 27.21 -8.02
C GLN A 112 5.45 26.18 -9.02
N ALA A 113 5.37 24.89 -8.65
CA ALA A 113 5.78 23.79 -9.51
C ALA A 113 4.73 23.42 -10.59
N GLY A 114 3.50 23.93 -10.47
CA GLY A 114 2.38 23.54 -11.34
C GLY A 114 2.01 22.06 -11.24
N LYS A 115 2.23 21.45 -10.06
CA LYS A 115 2.03 20.01 -9.80
C LYS A 115 1.17 19.79 -8.58
N LYS A 116 0.54 18.60 -8.50
CA LYS A 116 -0.06 18.13 -7.25
C LYS A 116 1.01 17.90 -6.19
N GLY A 117 0.65 18.07 -4.91
CA GLY A 117 1.57 17.91 -3.79
C GLY A 117 2.21 16.51 -3.74
N ASP A 118 1.43 15.45 -3.90
CA ASP A 118 1.92 14.07 -3.93
C ASP A 118 2.94 13.81 -5.05
N HIS A 119 2.74 14.41 -6.22
CA HIS A 119 3.68 14.34 -7.34
C HIS A 119 4.96 15.12 -7.05
N LEU A 120 4.86 16.33 -6.48
CA LEU A 120 6.03 17.13 -6.11
C LEU A 120 6.88 16.41 -5.07
N ILE A 121 6.26 15.87 -4.03
CA ILE A 121 6.95 15.09 -2.99
C ILE A 121 7.57 13.82 -3.58
N GLY A 122 6.90 13.18 -4.51
CA GLY A 122 7.41 12.03 -5.26
C GLY A 122 8.68 12.37 -6.06
N ASP A 123 8.74 13.55 -6.69
CA ASP A 123 9.94 14.01 -7.39
C ASP A 123 11.13 14.15 -6.42
N PHE A 124 10.91 14.70 -5.22
CA PHE A 124 11.95 14.80 -4.21
C PHE A 124 12.38 13.45 -3.65
N TYR A 125 11.46 12.48 -3.56
CA TYR A 125 11.83 11.10 -3.23
C TYR A 125 12.79 10.50 -4.27
N VAL A 126 12.50 10.71 -5.56
CA VAL A 126 13.36 10.28 -6.67
C VAL A 126 14.70 11.03 -6.68
N ALA A 127 14.69 12.34 -6.40
CA ALA A 127 15.89 13.14 -6.29
C ALA A 127 16.80 12.63 -5.16
N PHE A 128 16.23 12.32 -3.99
CA PHE A 128 16.97 11.70 -2.89
C PHE A 128 17.65 10.40 -3.34
N ASP A 129 16.90 9.49 -3.97
CA ASP A 129 17.44 8.19 -4.40
C ASP A 129 18.59 8.34 -5.39
N ARG A 130 18.50 9.30 -6.31
CA ARG A 130 19.56 9.60 -7.28
C ARG A 130 20.85 10.06 -6.60
N HIS A 131 20.75 11.03 -5.67
CA HIS A 131 21.92 11.54 -4.95
C HIS A 131 22.49 10.50 -4.00
N TYR A 132 21.64 9.76 -3.31
CA TYR A 132 22.05 8.66 -2.43
C TYR A 132 22.81 7.56 -3.19
N LYS A 133 22.36 7.21 -4.39
CA LYS A 133 23.09 6.24 -5.23
C LYS A 133 24.46 6.76 -5.63
N ALA A 134 24.57 8.02 -6.01
CA ALA A 134 25.88 8.63 -6.32
C ALA A 134 26.84 8.59 -5.13
N GLU A 135 26.39 8.96 -3.92
CA GLU A 135 27.19 8.82 -2.70
C GLU A 135 27.61 7.36 -2.42
N CYS A 136 26.67 6.41 -2.63
CA CYS A 136 26.99 4.99 -2.46
C CYS A 136 28.05 4.50 -3.47
N ASP A 137 27.98 4.94 -4.72
CA ASP A 137 28.94 4.53 -5.75
C ASP A 137 30.34 5.11 -5.46
N GLU A 138 30.44 6.34 -5.00
CA GLU A 138 31.69 6.96 -4.59
C GLU A 138 32.29 6.24 -3.38
N LEU A 139 31.50 5.98 -2.35
CA LEU A 139 31.95 5.27 -1.14
C LEU A 139 32.32 3.80 -1.46
N LYS A 140 31.54 3.13 -2.31
CA LYS A 140 31.87 1.79 -2.77
C LYS A 140 33.25 1.74 -3.45
N ALA A 141 33.54 2.68 -4.36
CA ALA A 141 34.83 2.75 -5.02
C ALA A 141 35.98 2.94 -4.03
N HIS A 142 35.77 3.80 -3.01
CA HIS A 142 36.74 4.02 -1.94
C HIS A 142 36.99 2.74 -1.12
N TYR A 143 35.93 2.06 -0.66
CA TYR A 143 36.06 0.83 0.14
C TYR A 143 36.65 -0.33 -0.65
N MET A 144 36.42 -0.41 -1.95
CA MET A 144 37.09 -1.41 -2.80
C MET A 144 38.60 -1.12 -2.91
N GLN A 145 39.04 0.15 -2.92
CA GLN A 145 40.47 0.51 -2.86
C GLN A 145 41.09 0.15 -1.50
N GLU A 146 40.30 0.14 -0.42
CA GLU A 146 40.74 -0.34 0.90
C GLU A 146 40.78 -1.87 1.02
N GLY A 147 40.40 -2.62 -0.04
CA GLY A 147 40.52 -4.07 -0.10
C GLY A 147 39.23 -4.83 0.25
N LEU A 148 38.09 -4.17 0.36
CA LEU A 148 36.80 -4.86 0.55
C LEU A 148 36.33 -5.48 -0.76
N SER A 149 35.62 -6.61 -0.64
CA SER A 149 34.89 -7.17 -1.79
C SER A 149 33.77 -6.22 -2.26
N GLU A 150 33.35 -6.36 -3.50
CA GLU A 150 32.33 -5.50 -4.10
C GLU A 150 31.01 -5.46 -3.29
N ASP A 151 30.54 -6.62 -2.84
CA ASP A 151 29.32 -6.74 -2.04
C ASP A 151 29.48 -6.10 -0.67
N ALA A 152 30.59 -6.37 0.03
CA ALA A 152 30.86 -5.77 1.34
C ALA A 152 31.05 -4.26 1.25
N ALA A 153 31.73 -3.76 0.21
CA ALA A 153 31.89 -2.33 -0.05
C ALA A 153 30.54 -1.65 -0.31
N MET A 154 29.66 -2.28 -1.10
CA MET A 154 28.33 -1.74 -1.37
C MET A 154 27.43 -1.73 -0.12
N GLU A 155 27.45 -2.79 0.70
CA GLU A 155 26.67 -2.81 1.94
C GLU A 155 27.15 -1.73 2.93
N LYS A 156 28.46 -1.59 3.09
CA LYS A 156 29.05 -0.55 3.93
C LYS A 156 28.71 0.84 3.40
N ALA A 157 28.82 1.08 2.09
CA ALA A 157 28.48 2.35 1.46
C ALA A 157 27.00 2.72 1.71
N LYS A 158 26.07 1.79 1.53
CA LYS A 158 24.64 2.01 1.82
C LYS A 158 24.35 2.37 3.27
N ALA A 159 25.11 1.81 4.20
CA ALA A 159 24.93 2.07 5.62
C ALA A 159 25.52 3.43 6.04
N GLU A 160 26.61 3.84 5.39
CA GLU A 160 27.43 4.97 5.79
C GLU A 160 27.26 6.23 4.94
N ALA A 161 26.55 6.18 3.82
CA ALA A 161 26.28 7.32 2.99
C ALA A 161 25.73 8.50 3.82
N PRO A 162 26.24 9.73 3.65
CA PRO A 162 25.83 10.89 4.42
C PRO A 162 24.32 11.14 4.38
N LEU A 163 23.71 11.08 3.20
CA LEU A 163 22.28 11.34 3.04
C LEU A 163 21.39 10.40 3.84
N ILE A 164 21.73 9.11 3.92
CA ILE A 164 20.90 8.18 4.70
C ILE A 164 21.08 8.39 6.19
N LYS A 165 22.27 8.80 6.65
CA LYS A 165 22.51 9.16 8.04
C LYS A 165 21.68 10.40 8.42
N GLU A 166 21.73 11.46 7.61
CA GLU A 166 20.94 12.68 7.84
C GLU A 166 19.43 12.38 7.86
N ALA A 167 18.95 11.52 6.96
CA ALA A 167 17.55 11.14 6.95
C ALA A 167 17.13 10.35 8.22
N ARG A 168 18.01 9.49 8.73
CA ARG A 168 17.80 8.78 10.02
C ARG A 168 17.80 9.74 11.20
N GLU A 169 18.73 10.69 11.24
CA GLU A 169 18.76 11.73 12.27
C GLU A 169 17.49 12.61 12.22
N MET A 170 17.03 12.95 11.02
CA MET A 170 15.77 13.69 10.87
C MET A 170 14.58 12.90 11.42
N LEU A 171 14.52 11.58 11.21
CA LEU A 171 13.49 10.72 11.78
C LEU A 171 13.55 10.73 13.31
N VAL A 172 14.74 10.59 13.89
CA VAL A 172 14.92 10.65 15.35
C VAL A 172 14.44 12.00 15.90
N LYS A 173 14.82 13.12 15.26
CA LYS A 173 14.36 14.46 15.64
C LYS A 173 12.84 14.58 15.55
N TRP A 174 12.23 14.04 14.48
CA TRP A 174 10.79 14.03 14.34
C TRP A 174 10.10 13.26 15.49
N GLU A 175 10.65 12.10 15.86
CA GLU A 175 10.15 11.26 16.96
C GLU A 175 10.29 11.95 18.33
N GLN A 176 11.37 12.69 18.53
CA GLN A 176 11.60 13.48 19.73
C GLN A 176 10.78 14.76 19.81
N GLY A 177 10.02 15.08 18.76
CA GLY A 177 9.15 16.26 18.72
C GLY A 177 9.89 17.56 18.39
N ASP A 178 11.02 17.50 17.68
CA ASP A 178 11.72 18.70 17.21
C ASP A 178 10.78 19.60 16.41
N LYS A 179 10.65 20.85 16.85
CA LYS A 179 9.66 21.79 16.30
C LYS A 179 9.92 22.12 14.83
N ALA A 180 11.18 22.24 14.41
CA ALA A 180 11.51 22.59 13.04
C ALA A 180 11.22 21.42 12.09
N VAL A 181 11.58 20.20 12.49
CA VAL A 181 11.30 19.00 11.71
C VAL A 181 9.79 18.71 11.63
N ARG A 182 9.06 18.93 12.73
CA ARG A 182 7.60 18.79 12.75
C ARG A 182 6.90 19.81 11.86
N ALA A 183 7.31 21.08 11.91
CA ALA A 183 6.77 22.13 11.05
C ALA A 183 7.05 21.86 9.56
N LEU A 184 8.22 21.30 9.23
CA LEU A 184 8.52 20.86 7.86
C LEU A 184 7.59 19.72 7.43
N TRP A 185 7.42 18.73 8.28
CA TRP A 185 6.53 17.60 8.01
C TRP A 185 5.07 18.04 7.79
N GLU A 186 4.56 18.96 8.61
CA GLU A 186 3.21 19.53 8.46
C GLU A 186 3.03 20.34 7.16
N LYS A 187 4.14 20.92 6.65
CA LYS A 187 4.13 21.71 5.42
C LYS A 187 4.10 20.83 4.16
N MET A 188 4.64 19.65 4.24
CA MET A 188 4.82 18.72 3.11
C MET A 188 3.72 17.66 3.01
#